data_edc92b87a3d33e17bd715ee38e1d1511
#
_entry.id   edc92b87a3d33e17bd715ee38e1d1511
#
_cell.length_a   1.000
_cell.length_b   1.000
_cell.length_c   1.000
_cell.angle_alpha   90.00
_cell.angle_beta   90.00
_cell.angle_gamma   90.00
#
_symmetry.space_group_name_H-M   'P 1'
#
loop_
_entity.id
_entity.type
_entity.pdbx_description
1 polymer ?
#
loop_
_entity_poly.entity_id
_entity_poly.type
_entity_poly.pdbx_seq_one_letter_code
_entity_poly.pdbx_strand_id
1 'polypeptide(L)'
;MLKVGSSLLAADGGGLSPRHALGLAQFVSANVLAGREVVIVSSGAVAAGRAILPRADEPGAAMAARQALAALGQAQLIGLWQRFFERPVAQVLLTHDDLRNRRRYLNARATLNELLRLGALPVVNENDTVSVDELKLGDNDNLAATVAALVDADALFIATDIDGLYSADPRTVADARPLHDVPELSDEVLAMAGGAGSRAGTGGMRTKLEAAAKAGRLGIETYLFNGRSGDVVRALAQDRLFGTRIHAARSREAARKHWLRHAPLVEGAIVIDAGAAQAMREKGASLLPGGITGAEGMFRRGDMVQVCWNAPQGRVCVARGVSQYAADDVRRIAGRHSRDIEAVLGYNYGGSVVHRDDLVLP
;
A
#
# COMPACT_ATOMS: atom_id res chain seq x y z
N MET A 1 4.52 -1.55 -7.23
CA MET A 1 4.88 -1.92 -5.84
C MET A 1 5.80 -3.13 -5.85
N LEU A 2 6.95 -3.07 -5.17
CA LEU A 2 7.87 -4.19 -5.00
C LEU A 2 8.00 -4.56 -3.52
N LYS A 3 7.69 -5.80 -3.15
CA LYS A 3 7.94 -6.32 -1.80
C LYS A 3 9.19 -7.20 -1.79
N VAL A 4 10.09 -6.96 -0.83
CA VAL A 4 11.34 -7.68 -0.66
C VAL A 4 11.40 -8.32 0.73
N GLY A 5 11.47 -9.65 0.77
CA GLY A 5 11.55 -10.43 2.01
C GLY A 5 12.94 -10.38 2.65
N SER A 6 13.00 -10.64 3.96
CA SER A 6 14.28 -10.68 4.71
C SER A 6 15.25 -11.73 4.20
N SER A 7 14.76 -12.87 3.69
CA SER A 7 15.57 -13.95 3.12
C SER A 7 16.42 -13.55 1.90
N LEU A 8 16.04 -12.45 1.23
CA LEU A 8 16.78 -11.91 0.08
C LEU A 8 17.82 -10.86 0.48
N LEU A 9 17.71 -10.33 1.69
CA LEU A 9 18.56 -9.26 2.18
C LEU A 9 19.50 -9.71 3.29
N ALA A 10 19.17 -10.81 3.99
CA ALA A 10 20.03 -11.35 5.04
C ALA A 10 21.30 -11.96 4.44
N ALA A 11 22.46 -11.65 5.06
CA ALA A 11 23.72 -12.30 4.77
C ALA A 11 23.85 -13.62 5.52
N ASP A 12 24.56 -14.59 4.96
CA ASP A 12 24.79 -15.91 5.58
C ASP A 12 25.52 -15.80 6.94
N GLY A 13 26.37 -14.78 7.12
CA GLY A 13 27.09 -14.47 8.36
C GLY A 13 26.40 -13.46 9.28
N GLY A 14 25.16 -13.10 9.03
CA GLY A 14 24.41 -12.05 9.72
C GLY A 14 24.51 -10.68 9.05
N GLY A 15 23.54 -9.80 9.31
CA GLY A 15 23.44 -8.48 8.70
C GLY A 15 22.78 -8.49 7.33
N LEU A 16 23.06 -7.46 6.53
CA LEU A 16 22.51 -7.27 5.19
C LEU A 16 23.54 -7.59 4.11
N SER A 17 23.10 -8.25 3.05
CA SER A 17 23.88 -8.54 1.86
C SER A 17 23.36 -7.78 0.65
N PRO A 18 24.21 -7.12 -0.15
CA PRO A 18 23.81 -6.51 -1.41
C PRO A 18 23.56 -7.54 -2.52
N ARG A 19 23.92 -8.81 -2.32
CA ARG A 19 23.98 -9.85 -3.37
C ARG A 19 22.73 -9.94 -4.23
N HIS A 20 21.54 -10.05 -3.60
CA HIS A 20 20.27 -10.13 -4.32
C HIS A 20 19.59 -8.75 -4.43
N ALA A 21 19.89 -7.84 -3.50
CA ALA A 21 19.38 -6.47 -3.52
C ALA A 21 19.78 -5.70 -4.79
N LEU A 22 20.99 -5.92 -5.32
CA LEU A 22 21.47 -5.26 -6.54
C LEU A 22 20.60 -5.57 -7.76
N GLY A 23 20.25 -6.83 -7.98
CA GLY A 23 19.37 -7.21 -9.09
C GLY A 23 17.97 -6.56 -8.96
N LEU A 24 17.42 -6.59 -7.74
CA LEU A 24 16.12 -5.95 -7.46
C LEU A 24 16.19 -4.43 -7.63
N ALA A 25 17.30 -3.79 -7.27
CA ALA A 25 17.52 -2.36 -7.51
C ALA A 25 17.60 -2.05 -9.02
N GLN A 26 18.22 -2.91 -9.82
CA GLN A 26 18.25 -2.79 -11.28
C GLN A 26 16.82 -2.91 -11.87
N PHE A 27 16.01 -3.85 -11.38
CA PHE A 27 14.60 -3.93 -11.76
C PHE A 27 13.82 -2.66 -11.42
N VAL A 28 14.02 -2.09 -10.23
CA VAL A 28 13.42 -0.81 -9.83
C VAL A 28 13.87 0.31 -10.76
N SER A 29 15.18 0.42 -11.02
CA SER A 29 15.73 1.47 -11.91
C SER A 29 15.19 1.36 -13.34
N ALA A 30 15.06 0.15 -13.89
CA ALA A 30 14.49 -0.08 -15.21
C ALA A 30 13.03 0.38 -15.29
N ASN A 31 12.22 0.09 -14.26
CA ASN A 31 10.83 0.56 -14.20
C ASN A 31 10.73 2.08 -14.11
N VAL A 32 11.58 2.69 -13.30
CA VAL A 32 11.62 4.15 -13.15
C VAL A 32 12.05 4.83 -14.47
N LEU A 33 13.03 4.30 -15.17
CA LEU A 33 13.46 4.80 -16.48
C LEU A 33 12.36 4.64 -17.54
N ALA A 34 11.51 3.63 -17.42
CA ALA A 34 10.31 3.44 -18.23
C ALA A 34 9.14 4.35 -17.83
N GLY A 35 9.34 5.32 -16.94
CA GLY A 35 8.32 6.27 -16.48
C GLY A 35 7.32 5.69 -15.48
N ARG A 36 7.60 4.53 -14.88
CA ARG A 36 6.74 3.90 -13.88
C ARG A 36 7.10 4.39 -12.47
N GLU A 37 6.11 4.66 -11.65
CA GLU A 37 6.29 4.96 -10.23
C GLU A 37 6.52 3.67 -9.45
N VAL A 38 7.51 3.68 -8.56
CA VAL A 38 7.86 2.49 -7.76
C VAL A 38 7.90 2.83 -6.28
N VAL A 39 7.28 1.96 -5.47
CA VAL A 39 7.40 1.94 -4.01
C VAL A 39 7.95 0.57 -3.61
N ILE A 40 8.92 0.56 -2.70
CA ILE A 40 9.49 -0.67 -2.15
C ILE A 40 8.90 -0.91 -0.75
N VAL A 41 8.49 -2.14 -0.45
CA VAL A 41 8.23 -2.60 0.92
C VAL A 41 9.34 -3.60 1.27
N SER A 42 10.20 -3.23 2.21
CA SER A 42 11.43 -3.98 2.50
C SER A 42 11.45 -4.48 3.93
N SER A 43 11.65 -5.77 4.11
CA SER A 43 12.06 -6.37 5.37
C SER A 43 13.58 -6.28 5.55
N GLY A 44 14.09 -6.75 6.68
CA GLY A 44 15.52 -6.91 6.91
C GLY A 44 16.11 -6.09 8.05
N ALA A 45 15.32 -5.19 8.68
CA ALA A 45 15.81 -4.36 9.78
C ALA A 45 16.29 -5.20 10.97
N VAL A 46 15.54 -6.19 11.43
CA VAL A 46 15.96 -7.10 12.52
C VAL A 46 17.25 -7.84 12.15
N ALA A 47 17.37 -8.36 10.92
CA ALA A 47 18.58 -9.05 10.47
C ALA A 47 19.80 -8.12 10.47
N ALA A 48 19.63 -6.87 10.07
CA ALA A 48 20.68 -5.85 10.15
C ALA A 48 21.08 -5.54 11.59
N GLY A 49 20.11 -5.40 12.49
CA GLY A 49 20.36 -5.13 13.91
C GLY A 49 21.11 -6.27 14.62
N ARG A 50 20.82 -7.53 14.27
CA ARG A 50 21.53 -8.70 14.78
C ARG A 50 23.04 -8.65 14.52
N ALA A 51 23.45 -8.13 13.39
CA ALA A 51 24.87 -7.97 13.07
C ALA A 51 25.54 -6.90 13.95
N ILE A 52 24.78 -5.91 14.43
CA ILE A 52 25.30 -4.85 15.30
C ILE A 52 25.33 -5.32 16.75
N LEU A 53 24.29 -6.01 17.22
CA LEU A 53 24.17 -6.54 18.59
C LEU A 53 23.77 -8.02 18.59
N PRO A 54 24.69 -8.95 18.33
CA PRO A 54 24.37 -10.38 18.21
C PRO A 54 23.78 -10.98 19.50
N ARG A 55 24.17 -10.49 20.68
CA ARG A 55 23.71 -10.99 21.99
C ARG A 55 22.25 -10.66 22.31
N ALA A 56 21.64 -9.72 21.59
CA ALA A 56 20.24 -9.33 21.82
C ALA A 56 19.22 -10.32 21.18
N ASP A 57 19.70 -11.33 20.45
CA ASP A 57 18.84 -12.30 19.75
C ASP A 57 18.98 -13.73 20.31
N GLU A 58 19.16 -13.88 21.61
CA GLU A 58 19.17 -15.19 22.26
C GLU A 58 17.78 -15.86 22.19
N PRO A 59 17.72 -17.22 22.14
CA PRO A 59 16.44 -17.93 22.17
C PRO A 59 15.62 -17.52 23.40
N GLY A 60 14.39 -17.05 23.18
CA GLY A 60 13.54 -16.52 24.24
C GLY A 60 13.69 -15.02 24.51
N ALA A 61 14.44 -14.30 23.68
CA ALA A 61 14.54 -12.84 23.79
C ALA A 61 13.16 -12.19 23.81
N ALA A 62 12.98 -11.24 24.73
CA ALA A 62 11.74 -10.50 24.87
C ALA A 62 11.42 -9.71 23.58
N MET A 63 10.12 -9.42 23.33
CA MET A 63 9.67 -8.62 22.20
C MET A 63 10.45 -7.31 22.08
N ALA A 64 10.69 -6.62 23.21
CA ALA A 64 11.47 -5.38 23.26
C ALA A 64 12.91 -5.53 22.69
N ALA A 65 13.56 -6.69 22.87
CA ALA A 65 14.88 -6.93 22.29
C ALA A 65 14.82 -6.99 20.75
N ARG A 66 13.79 -7.64 20.20
CA ARG A 66 13.57 -7.69 18.74
C ARG A 66 13.22 -6.32 18.16
N GLN A 67 12.40 -5.54 18.87
CA GLN A 67 12.09 -4.15 18.52
C GLN A 67 13.35 -3.27 18.53
N ALA A 68 14.21 -3.43 19.55
CA ALA A 68 15.49 -2.73 19.61
C ALA A 68 16.42 -3.10 18.45
N LEU A 69 16.49 -4.40 18.08
CA LEU A 69 17.23 -4.84 16.90
C LEU A 69 16.67 -4.23 15.61
N ALA A 70 15.35 -4.18 15.47
CA ALA A 70 14.71 -3.52 14.32
C ALA A 70 15.08 -2.03 14.24
N ALA A 71 15.04 -1.32 15.38
CA ALA A 71 15.41 0.09 15.46
C ALA A 71 16.90 0.33 15.05
N LEU A 72 17.83 -0.48 15.54
CA LEU A 72 19.24 -0.41 15.17
C LEU A 72 19.49 -0.71 13.69
N GLY A 73 18.80 -1.71 13.17
CA GLY A 73 19.03 -2.18 11.81
C GLY A 73 18.29 -1.36 10.75
N GLN A 74 17.26 -0.60 11.11
CA GLN A 74 16.47 0.17 10.15
C GLN A 74 17.31 1.20 9.39
N ALA A 75 18.23 1.89 10.07
CA ALA A 75 19.16 2.83 9.43
C ALA A 75 20.09 2.13 8.41
N GLN A 76 20.55 0.90 8.73
CA GLN A 76 21.36 0.10 7.82
C GLN A 76 20.58 -0.34 6.58
N LEU A 77 19.31 -0.71 6.77
CA LEU A 77 18.43 -1.11 5.67
C LEU A 77 18.22 0.04 4.68
N ILE A 78 17.91 1.24 5.17
CA ILE A 78 17.73 2.41 4.31
C ILE A 78 19.07 2.79 3.65
N GLY A 79 20.18 2.76 4.39
CA GLY A 79 21.51 2.99 3.84
C GLY A 79 21.89 2.00 2.74
N LEU A 80 21.47 0.72 2.85
CA LEU A 80 21.65 -0.26 1.79
C LEU A 80 20.92 0.14 0.52
N TRP A 81 19.63 0.48 0.62
CA TRP A 81 18.84 0.90 -0.55
C TRP A 81 19.38 2.19 -1.16
N GLN A 82 19.75 3.19 -0.36
CA GLN A 82 20.27 4.46 -0.87
C GLN A 82 21.53 4.29 -1.74
N ARG A 83 22.37 3.28 -1.47
CA ARG A 83 23.61 3.02 -2.24
C ARG A 83 23.34 2.59 -3.68
N PHE A 84 22.14 2.11 -4.01
CA PHE A 84 21.82 1.63 -5.34
C PHE A 84 21.17 2.70 -6.23
N PHE A 85 20.76 3.83 -5.66
CA PHE A 85 19.98 4.83 -6.38
C PHE A 85 20.61 6.22 -6.26
N GLU A 86 20.71 6.94 -7.38
CA GLU A 86 21.11 8.34 -7.40
C GLU A 86 20.00 9.26 -6.87
N ARG A 87 18.73 8.82 -7.03
CA ARG A 87 17.57 9.53 -6.52
C ARG A 87 17.44 9.39 -5.01
N PRO A 88 16.82 10.38 -4.33
CA PRO A 88 16.59 10.28 -2.90
C PRO A 88 15.73 9.05 -2.54
N VAL A 89 16.17 8.28 -1.56
CA VAL A 89 15.39 7.20 -0.94
C VAL A 89 14.73 7.75 0.32
N ALA A 90 13.40 7.63 0.40
CA ALA A 90 12.63 8.11 1.53
C ALA A 90 12.19 6.94 2.42
N GLN A 91 12.58 6.97 3.69
CA GLN A 91 12.08 6.01 4.69
C GLN A 91 10.65 6.35 5.08
N VAL A 92 9.75 5.36 5.04
CA VAL A 92 8.39 5.46 5.54
C VAL A 92 8.12 4.28 6.48
N LEU A 93 7.82 4.55 7.74
CA LEU A 93 7.50 3.53 8.73
C LEU A 93 6.01 3.59 9.05
N LEU A 94 5.32 2.45 8.93
CA LEU A 94 3.89 2.32 9.14
C LEU A 94 3.60 1.13 10.05
N THR A 95 2.53 1.24 10.85
CA THR A 95 1.96 0.12 11.59
C THR A 95 0.62 -0.29 10.96
N HIS A 96 0.13 -1.48 11.29
CA HIS A 96 -1.22 -1.90 10.93
C HIS A 96 -2.29 -0.94 11.49
N ASP A 97 -2.07 -0.36 12.67
CA ASP A 97 -2.98 0.61 13.27
C ASP A 97 -3.00 1.94 12.50
N ASP A 98 -1.86 2.39 11.96
CA ASP A 98 -1.82 3.56 11.09
C ASP A 98 -2.69 3.35 9.84
N LEU A 99 -2.67 2.14 9.29
CA LEU A 99 -3.43 1.81 8.09
C LEU A 99 -4.93 1.53 8.37
N ARG A 100 -5.30 1.17 9.61
CA ARG A 100 -6.71 1.05 10.04
C ARG A 100 -7.31 2.40 10.42
N ASN A 101 -6.51 3.29 10.98
CA ASN A 101 -6.95 4.64 11.34
C ASN A 101 -7.09 5.50 10.10
N ARG A 102 -8.33 5.89 9.76
CA ARG A 102 -8.64 6.62 8.51
C ARG A 102 -7.82 7.90 8.33
N ARG A 103 -7.62 8.68 9.40
CA ARG A 103 -6.84 9.94 9.35
C ARG A 103 -5.37 9.66 9.04
N ARG A 104 -4.76 8.67 9.73
CA ARG A 104 -3.36 8.29 9.50
C ARG A 104 -3.17 7.68 8.12
N TYR A 105 -4.13 6.85 7.67
CA TYR A 105 -4.17 6.30 6.31
C TYR A 105 -4.09 7.40 5.24
N LEU A 106 -4.93 8.44 5.35
CA LEU A 106 -4.92 9.55 4.38
C LEU A 106 -3.64 10.38 4.44
N ASN A 107 -3.05 10.56 5.62
CA ASN A 107 -1.76 11.24 5.75
C ASN A 107 -0.64 10.42 5.09
N ALA A 108 -0.58 9.12 5.35
CA ALA A 108 0.39 8.23 4.71
C ALA A 108 0.24 8.21 3.18
N ARG A 109 -1.01 8.15 2.67
CA ARG A 109 -1.30 8.25 1.23
C ARG A 109 -0.79 9.56 0.64
N ALA A 110 -1.11 10.68 1.27
CA ALA A 110 -0.68 11.99 0.79
C ALA A 110 0.85 12.11 0.78
N THR A 111 1.53 11.62 1.83
CA THR A 111 2.99 11.64 1.91
C THR A 111 3.64 10.76 0.84
N LEU A 112 3.14 9.53 0.64
CA LEU A 112 3.68 8.62 -0.38
C LEU A 112 3.51 9.20 -1.80
N ASN A 113 2.32 9.73 -2.11
CA ASN A 113 2.05 10.35 -3.41
C ASN A 113 2.94 11.58 -3.63
N GLU A 114 3.18 12.39 -2.59
CA GLU A 114 4.06 13.55 -2.71
C GLU A 114 5.52 13.14 -2.91
N LEU A 115 6.00 12.10 -2.23
CA LEU A 115 7.34 11.55 -2.46
C LEU A 115 7.51 11.06 -3.90
N LEU A 116 6.52 10.36 -4.45
CA LEU A 116 6.51 9.92 -5.85
C LEU A 116 6.53 11.13 -6.81
N ARG A 117 5.68 12.13 -6.56
CA ARG A 117 5.64 13.38 -7.35
C ARG A 117 6.98 14.13 -7.34
N LEU A 118 7.69 14.12 -6.21
CA LEU A 118 9.02 14.73 -6.05
C LEU A 118 10.15 13.88 -6.66
N GLY A 119 9.84 12.70 -7.21
CA GLY A 119 10.82 11.81 -7.81
C GLY A 119 11.65 11.02 -6.79
N ALA A 120 11.28 11.03 -5.51
CA ALA A 120 11.90 10.18 -4.50
C ALA A 120 11.43 8.72 -4.64
N LEU A 121 12.22 7.78 -4.11
CA LEU A 121 11.87 6.37 -4.02
C LEU A 121 11.44 6.04 -2.59
N PRO A 122 10.15 5.85 -2.31
CA PRO A 122 9.70 5.44 -0.98
C PRO A 122 10.11 3.99 -0.68
N VAL A 123 10.76 3.78 0.46
CA VAL A 123 11.02 2.47 1.05
C VAL A 123 10.24 2.37 2.35
N VAL A 124 9.21 1.55 2.32
CA VAL A 124 8.28 1.33 3.42
C VAL A 124 8.72 0.10 4.22
N ASN A 125 8.63 0.18 5.52
CA ASN A 125 8.76 -0.97 6.43
C ASN A 125 7.77 -0.83 7.58
N GLU A 126 7.54 -1.92 8.32
CA GLU A 126 6.81 -1.85 9.57
C GLU A 126 7.58 -1.01 10.60
N ASN A 127 6.84 -0.23 11.39
CA ASN A 127 7.40 0.47 12.55
C ASN A 127 7.42 -0.49 13.75
N ASP A 128 8.37 -1.42 13.73
CA ASP A 128 8.54 -2.45 14.75
C ASP A 128 8.64 -1.87 16.17
N THR A 129 9.15 -0.63 16.34
CA THR A 129 9.39 -0.02 17.66
C THR A 129 8.10 0.32 18.43
N VAL A 130 7.00 0.51 17.74
CA VAL A 130 5.69 0.87 18.31
C VAL A 130 4.59 -0.11 17.91
N SER A 131 4.92 -1.14 17.16
CA SER A 131 3.99 -2.20 16.79
C SER A 131 3.67 -3.05 18.03
N VAL A 132 2.37 -3.18 18.34
CA VAL A 132 1.86 -3.94 19.48
C VAL A 132 1.31 -5.32 19.11
N ASP A 133 1.32 -5.65 17.81
CA ASP A 133 0.83 -6.94 17.34
C ASP A 133 1.79 -8.05 17.76
N GLU A 134 1.50 -8.70 18.87
CA GLU A 134 2.26 -9.83 19.45
C GLU A 134 2.43 -11.01 18.48
N LEU A 135 1.72 -11.00 17.38
CA LEU A 135 1.55 -12.15 16.51
C LEU A 135 2.33 -12.12 15.20
N LYS A 136 2.84 -10.97 14.74
CA LYS A 136 3.38 -10.92 13.38
C LYS A 136 4.46 -9.86 13.13
N LEU A 137 5.50 -9.81 13.94
CA LEU A 137 6.73 -9.14 13.51
C LEU A 137 7.17 -9.70 12.16
N GLY A 138 7.06 -8.89 11.09
CA GLY A 138 7.56 -9.23 9.77
C GLY A 138 6.54 -9.67 8.73
N ASP A 139 5.23 -9.43 8.91
CA ASP A 139 4.25 -9.66 7.84
C ASP A 139 4.21 -8.51 6.82
N ASN A 140 5.38 -8.24 6.24
CA ASN A 140 5.49 -7.24 5.17
C ASN A 140 4.77 -7.67 3.87
N ASP A 141 4.27 -8.90 3.74
CA ASP A 141 3.44 -9.31 2.60
C ASP A 141 2.08 -8.59 2.68
N ASN A 142 1.41 -8.65 3.85
CA ASN A 142 0.15 -7.94 4.08
C ASN A 142 0.30 -6.42 4.14
N LEU A 143 1.41 -5.93 4.70
CA LEU A 143 1.75 -4.50 4.64
C LEU A 143 1.87 -4.05 3.19
N ALA A 144 2.58 -4.80 2.33
CA ALA A 144 2.75 -4.47 0.92
C ALA A 144 1.42 -4.42 0.16
N ALA A 145 0.51 -5.38 0.40
CA ALA A 145 -0.82 -5.35 -0.20
C ALA A 145 -1.62 -4.11 0.22
N THR A 146 -1.52 -3.70 1.51
CA THR A 146 -2.22 -2.51 2.01
C THR A 146 -1.59 -1.23 1.46
N VAL A 147 -0.25 -1.14 1.38
CA VAL A 147 0.44 0.01 0.80
C VAL A 147 0.20 0.08 -0.71
N ALA A 148 0.12 -1.05 -1.42
CA ALA A 148 -0.25 -1.09 -2.82
C ALA A 148 -1.63 -0.46 -3.06
N ALA A 149 -2.60 -0.79 -2.19
CA ALA A 149 -3.92 -0.16 -2.21
C ALA A 149 -3.87 1.34 -1.86
N LEU A 150 -3.01 1.71 -0.91
CA LEU A 150 -2.86 3.10 -0.46
C LEU A 150 -2.38 4.03 -1.57
N VAL A 151 -1.46 3.57 -2.41
CA VAL A 151 -0.89 4.34 -3.53
C VAL A 151 -1.57 4.04 -4.87
N ASP A 152 -2.68 3.32 -4.87
CA ASP A 152 -3.40 2.90 -6.09
C ASP A 152 -2.48 2.18 -7.09
N ALA A 153 -1.62 1.26 -6.63
CA ALA A 153 -0.67 0.55 -7.48
C ALA A 153 -1.37 -0.31 -8.55
N ASP A 154 -0.77 -0.40 -9.73
CA ASP A 154 -1.25 -1.27 -10.83
C ASP A 154 -0.89 -2.73 -10.60
N ALA A 155 0.26 -2.98 -9.93
CA ALA A 155 0.77 -4.31 -9.70
C ALA A 155 1.55 -4.42 -8.39
N LEU A 156 1.47 -5.59 -7.75
CA LEU A 156 2.24 -5.98 -6.57
C LEU A 156 3.22 -7.10 -6.97
N PHE A 157 4.51 -6.80 -6.97
CA PHE A 157 5.58 -7.77 -7.16
C PHE A 157 6.10 -8.22 -5.81
N ILE A 158 6.06 -9.53 -5.54
CA ILE A 158 6.58 -10.14 -4.31
C ILE A 158 7.82 -10.97 -4.67
N ALA A 159 8.98 -10.45 -4.35
CA ALA A 159 10.23 -11.18 -4.46
C ALA A 159 10.34 -12.20 -3.32
N THR A 160 10.58 -13.45 -3.67
CA THR A 160 10.71 -14.59 -2.76
C THR A 160 11.97 -15.39 -3.08
N ASP A 161 12.25 -16.44 -2.33
CA ASP A 161 13.41 -17.34 -2.50
C ASP A 161 13.10 -18.62 -3.28
N ILE A 162 11.87 -18.72 -3.81
CA ILE A 162 11.41 -19.82 -4.69
C ILE A 162 10.82 -19.24 -5.97
N ASP A 163 10.68 -20.09 -7.02
CA ASP A 163 10.33 -19.64 -8.37
C ASP A 163 8.86 -19.21 -8.55
N GLY A 164 8.06 -19.26 -7.50
CA GLY A 164 6.64 -18.90 -7.53
C GLY A 164 5.80 -19.88 -6.73
N LEU A 165 4.52 -19.99 -7.09
CA LEU A 165 3.58 -20.95 -6.51
C LEU A 165 3.71 -22.30 -7.21
N TYR A 166 3.59 -23.37 -6.44
CA TYR A 166 3.57 -24.75 -6.91
C TYR A 166 2.29 -25.46 -6.46
N SER A 167 1.94 -26.54 -7.14
CA SER A 167 0.78 -27.39 -6.80
C SER A 167 0.89 -28.06 -5.42
N ALA A 168 2.11 -28.17 -4.87
CA ALA A 168 2.45 -28.63 -3.53
C ALA A 168 3.83 -28.06 -3.14
N ASP A 169 4.30 -28.29 -1.91
CA ASP A 169 5.66 -27.85 -1.51
C ASP A 169 6.73 -28.65 -2.29
N PRO A 170 7.49 -28.02 -3.22
CA PRO A 170 8.48 -28.74 -4.05
C PRO A 170 9.65 -29.31 -3.25
N ARG A 171 9.81 -28.93 -1.98
CA ARG A 171 10.84 -29.49 -1.09
C ARG A 171 10.45 -30.84 -0.49
N THR A 172 9.16 -31.13 -0.47
CA THR A 172 8.59 -32.35 0.15
C THR A 172 7.90 -33.24 -0.85
N VAL A 173 7.41 -32.69 -1.97
CA VAL A 173 6.66 -33.42 -3.02
C VAL A 173 7.42 -33.31 -4.33
N ALA A 174 8.00 -34.43 -4.78
CA ALA A 174 8.91 -34.47 -5.93
C ALA A 174 8.25 -34.14 -7.28
N ASP A 175 6.95 -34.37 -7.42
CA ASP A 175 6.15 -34.09 -8.63
C ASP A 175 5.35 -32.78 -8.53
N ALA A 176 5.68 -31.89 -7.57
CA ALA A 176 5.12 -30.57 -7.48
C ALA A 176 5.42 -29.76 -8.76
N ARG A 177 4.36 -29.20 -9.36
CA ARG A 177 4.45 -28.48 -10.63
C ARG A 177 4.31 -26.97 -10.40
N PRO A 178 5.11 -26.11 -11.07
CA PRO A 178 4.96 -24.68 -10.98
C PRO A 178 3.63 -24.23 -11.60
N LEU A 179 2.96 -23.29 -10.95
CA LEU A 179 1.76 -22.63 -11.42
C LEU A 179 2.14 -21.23 -11.93
N HIS A 180 2.17 -21.05 -13.24
CA HIS A 180 2.59 -19.79 -13.84
C HIS A 180 1.49 -18.74 -13.91
N ASP A 181 0.25 -19.18 -14.02
CA ASP A 181 -0.93 -18.32 -14.11
C ASP A 181 -2.03 -18.84 -13.20
N VAL A 182 -2.54 -17.95 -12.33
CA VAL A 182 -3.60 -18.25 -11.36
C VAL A 182 -4.72 -17.25 -11.58
N PRO A 183 -5.74 -17.62 -12.41
CA PRO A 183 -6.86 -16.73 -12.73
C PRO A 183 -7.70 -16.36 -11.52
N GLU A 184 -7.80 -17.28 -10.55
CA GLU A 184 -8.59 -17.08 -9.33
C GLU A 184 -7.92 -17.78 -8.14
N LEU A 185 -7.88 -17.08 -7.01
CA LEU A 185 -7.44 -17.64 -5.73
C LEU A 185 -8.61 -18.37 -5.05
N SER A 186 -8.87 -19.60 -5.52
CA SER A 186 -9.83 -20.49 -4.88
C SER A 186 -9.29 -21.06 -3.56
N ASP A 187 -10.18 -21.63 -2.74
CA ASP A 187 -9.78 -22.31 -1.50
C ASP A 187 -8.80 -23.48 -1.78
N GLU A 188 -8.90 -24.13 -2.94
CA GLU A 188 -7.97 -25.17 -3.38
C GLU A 188 -6.57 -24.58 -3.60
N VAL A 189 -6.45 -23.45 -4.27
CA VAL A 189 -5.16 -22.76 -4.49
C VAL A 189 -4.57 -22.28 -3.14
N LEU A 190 -5.41 -21.78 -2.24
CA LEU A 190 -4.96 -21.38 -0.90
C LEU A 190 -4.47 -22.60 -0.09
N ALA A 191 -5.08 -23.76 -0.27
CA ALA A 191 -4.65 -25.00 0.39
C ALA A 191 -3.29 -25.51 -0.13
N MET A 192 -2.94 -25.27 -1.41
CA MET A 192 -1.64 -25.64 -2.00
C MET A 192 -0.45 -24.91 -1.31
N ALA A 193 -0.71 -23.76 -0.67
CA ALA A 193 0.33 -23.03 0.07
C ALA A 193 0.89 -23.78 1.28
N GLY A 194 0.38 -24.96 1.60
CA GLY A 194 0.81 -25.77 2.72
C GLY A 194 0.38 -25.24 4.08
N GLY A 195 0.23 -26.14 5.06
CA GLY A 195 0.08 -25.78 6.45
C GLY A 195 1.30 -25.04 7.00
N ALA A 196 1.15 -24.37 8.12
CA ALA A 196 2.18 -23.59 8.81
C ALA A 196 3.50 -24.35 8.89
N GLY A 197 4.50 -23.96 8.10
CA GLY A 197 5.68 -24.76 8.16
C GLY A 197 6.90 -24.38 7.41
N SER A 198 7.50 -23.25 7.50
CA SER A 198 8.94 -23.21 7.48
C SER A 198 9.44 -22.52 8.75
N ARG A 199 10.25 -23.22 9.52
CA ARG A 199 10.88 -22.76 10.77
C ARG A 199 11.79 -21.52 10.62
N ALA A 200 11.99 -21.00 9.41
CA ALA A 200 13.02 -19.99 9.15
C ALA A 200 12.50 -18.65 8.61
N GLY A 201 11.21 -18.46 8.40
CA GLY A 201 10.69 -17.18 7.90
C GLY A 201 9.30 -16.87 8.45
N THR A 202 9.10 -15.67 8.91
CA THR A 202 7.82 -15.14 9.39
C THR A 202 6.76 -14.97 8.28
N GLY A 203 7.14 -15.19 6.98
CA GLY A 203 6.28 -15.09 5.81
C GLY A 203 6.38 -16.31 4.89
N GLY A 204 5.51 -17.31 5.07
CA GLY A 204 5.40 -18.46 4.19
C GLY A 204 4.66 -18.14 2.88
N MET A 205 4.46 -19.17 2.01
CA MET A 205 3.65 -19.01 0.79
C MET A 205 2.23 -18.53 1.12
N ARG A 206 1.66 -19.01 2.23
CA ARG A 206 0.33 -18.63 2.68
C ARG A 206 0.16 -17.13 2.87
N THR A 207 1.12 -16.44 3.53
CA THR A 207 1.04 -14.99 3.72
C THR A 207 1.09 -14.23 2.39
N LYS A 208 1.84 -14.76 1.42
CA LYS A 208 1.91 -14.19 0.06
C LYS A 208 0.59 -14.34 -0.69
N LEU A 209 -0.08 -15.48 -0.55
CA LEU A 209 -1.39 -15.68 -1.16
C LEU A 209 -2.49 -14.86 -0.45
N GLU A 210 -2.43 -14.71 0.88
CA GLU A 210 -3.31 -13.81 1.64
C GLU A 210 -3.13 -12.34 1.19
N ALA A 211 -1.88 -11.91 0.99
CA ALA A 211 -1.57 -10.58 0.45
C ALA A 211 -2.08 -10.41 -0.98
N ALA A 212 -1.90 -11.43 -1.84
CA ALA A 212 -2.41 -11.44 -3.20
C ALA A 212 -3.95 -11.39 -3.24
N ALA A 213 -4.64 -12.16 -2.37
CA ALA A 213 -6.09 -12.10 -2.23
C ALA A 213 -6.57 -10.70 -1.83
N LYS A 214 -5.87 -10.06 -0.90
CA LYS A 214 -6.17 -8.70 -0.46
C LYS A 214 -5.97 -7.69 -1.59
N ALA A 215 -4.86 -7.75 -2.30
CA ALA A 215 -4.55 -6.91 -3.45
C ALA A 215 -5.57 -7.14 -4.59
N GLY A 216 -5.88 -8.39 -4.90
CA GLY A 216 -6.81 -8.79 -5.95
C GLY A 216 -8.24 -8.30 -5.75
N ARG A 217 -8.73 -8.23 -4.49
CA ARG A 217 -10.03 -7.63 -4.16
C ARG A 217 -10.10 -6.14 -4.53
N LEU A 218 -8.94 -5.48 -4.58
CA LEU A 218 -8.80 -4.05 -4.92
C LEU A 218 -8.39 -3.83 -6.38
N GLY A 219 -8.39 -4.90 -7.19
CA GLY A 219 -8.07 -4.82 -8.60
C GLY A 219 -6.58 -4.76 -8.91
N ILE A 220 -5.71 -5.17 -7.99
CA ILE A 220 -4.26 -5.16 -8.12
C ILE A 220 -3.78 -6.59 -8.42
N GLU A 221 -3.12 -6.79 -9.56
CA GLU A 221 -2.50 -8.05 -9.89
C GLU A 221 -1.25 -8.31 -9.04
N THR A 222 -1.00 -9.56 -8.69
CA THR A 222 0.18 -9.94 -7.92
C THR A 222 1.09 -10.86 -8.72
N TYR A 223 2.39 -10.61 -8.65
CA TYR A 223 3.43 -11.38 -9.30
C TYR A 223 4.39 -11.94 -8.27
N LEU A 224 4.50 -13.29 -8.17
CA LEU A 224 5.47 -13.97 -7.32
C LEU A 224 6.66 -14.39 -8.18
N PHE A 225 7.88 -14.12 -7.76
CA PHE A 225 9.08 -14.47 -8.52
C PHE A 225 10.28 -14.70 -7.62
N ASN A 226 11.26 -15.45 -8.13
CA ASN A 226 12.51 -15.71 -7.42
C ASN A 226 13.45 -14.52 -7.48
N GLY A 227 13.53 -13.76 -6.40
CA GLY A 227 14.42 -12.61 -6.27
C GLY A 227 15.91 -12.97 -6.10
N ARG A 228 16.25 -14.25 -5.88
CA ARG A 228 17.65 -14.75 -5.84
C ARG A 228 18.22 -14.98 -7.23
N SER A 229 17.37 -15.25 -8.23
CA SER A 229 17.78 -15.50 -9.60
C SER A 229 17.97 -14.20 -10.37
N GLY A 230 19.21 -13.84 -10.66
CA GLY A 230 19.51 -12.66 -11.48
C GLY A 230 18.93 -12.73 -12.89
N ASP A 231 18.78 -13.93 -13.47
CA ASP A 231 18.16 -14.11 -14.78
C ASP A 231 16.66 -13.82 -14.75
N VAL A 232 15.97 -14.32 -13.72
CA VAL A 232 14.53 -14.05 -13.48
C VAL A 232 14.29 -12.56 -13.30
N VAL A 233 15.11 -11.90 -12.47
CA VAL A 233 14.98 -10.46 -12.20
C VAL A 233 15.29 -9.62 -13.45
N ARG A 234 16.30 -10.00 -14.26
CA ARG A 234 16.60 -9.33 -15.53
C ARG A 234 15.49 -9.50 -16.55
N ALA A 235 14.90 -10.69 -16.65
CA ALA A 235 13.78 -10.94 -17.52
C ALA A 235 12.54 -10.13 -17.13
N LEU A 236 12.28 -10.03 -15.82
CA LEU A 236 11.18 -9.24 -15.28
C LEU A 236 11.35 -7.74 -15.58
N ALA A 237 12.59 -7.22 -15.58
CA ALA A 237 12.90 -5.84 -16.01
C ALA A 237 12.61 -5.59 -17.49
N GLN A 238 12.41 -6.65 -18.29
CA GLN A 238 12.02 -6.63 -19.69
C GLN A 238 10.55 -7.06 -19.89
N ASP A 239 9.73 -6.93 -18.87
CA ASP A 239 8.32 -7.34 -18.84
C ASP A 239 8.09 -8.83 -19.16
N ARG A 240 9.08 -9.71 -18.91
CA ARG A 240 8.98 -11.15 -19.04
C ARG A 240 8.97 -11.82 -17.68
N LEU A 241 7.82 -12.35 -17.28
CA LEU A 241 7.65 -13.02 -15.99
C LEU A 241 8.13 -14.49 -16.06
N PHE A 242 9.04 -14.85 -15.16
CA PHE A 242 9.33 -16.23 -14.77
C PHE A 242 8.94 -16.38 -13.29
N GLY A 243 7.74 -16.92 -13.06
CA GLY A 243 7.14 -17.01 -11.74
C GLY A 243 5.65 -17.29 -11.85
N THR A 244 4.88 -16.76 -10.92
CA THR A 244 3.43 -16.92 -10.89
C THR A 244 2.75 -15.54 -11.00
N ARG A 245 1.84 -15.39 -11.95
CA ARG A 245 0.88 -14.30 -12.02
C ARG A 245 -0.40 -14.72 -11.31
N ILE A 246 -0.86 -13.91 -10.40
CA ILE A 246 -2.14 -14.07 -9.71
C ILE A 246 -3.03 -12.91 -10.14
N HIS A 247 -4.12 -13.22 -10.82
CA HIS A 247 -5.02 -12.21 -11.37
C HIS A 247 -5.83 -11.51 -10.28
N ALA A 248 -6.17 -10.27 -10.54
CA ALA A 248 -7.09 -9.53 -9.70
C ALA A 248 -8.53 -10.07 -9.88
N ALA A 249 -9.26 -10.19 -8.78
CA ALA A 249 -10.65 -10.68 -8.80
C ALA A 249 -11.61 -9.72 -9.53
N ARG A 250 -11.24 -8.44 -9.67
CA ARG A 250 -12.02 -7.38 -10.32
C ARG A 250 -11.08 -6.35 -10.94
N SER A 251 -11.60 -5.58 -11.92
CA SER A 251 -10.87 -4.39 -12.36
C SER A 251 -10.77 -3.37 -11.22
N ARG A 252 -9.69 -2.58 -11.22
CA ARG A 252 -9.43 -1.52 -10.22
C ARG A 252 -10.58 -0.54 -10.10
N GLU A 253 -11.15 -0.12 -11.22
CA GLU A 253 -12.30 0.78 -11.26
C GLU A 253 -13.53 0.16 -10.61
N ALA A 254 -13.83 -1.11 -10.91
CA ALA A 254 -14.96 -1.82 -10.31
C ALA A 254 -14.76 -2.03 -8.80
N ALA A 255 -13.55 -2.34 -8.35
CA ALA A 255 -13.22 -2.51 -6.94
C ALA A 255 -13.37 -1.20 -6.16
N ARG A 256 -12.88 -0.08 -6.72
CA ARG A 256 -13.00 1.26 -6.12
C ARG A 256 -14.44 1.73 -6.03
N LYS A 257 -15.19 1.60 -7.13
CA LYS A 257 -16.62 1.94 -7.16
C LYS A 257 -17.43 1.07 -6.18
N HIS A 258 -17.11 -0.22 -6.09
CA HIS A 258 -17.74 -1.12 -5.12
C HIS A 258 -17.47 -0.67 -3.69
N TRP A 259 -16.22 -0.37 -3.34
CA TRP A 259 -15.86 0.12 -2.01
C TRP A 259 -16.57 1.44 -1.68
N LEU A 260 -16.55 2.43 -2.57
CA LEU A 260 -17.22 3.71 -2.38
C LEU A 260 -18.73 3.57 -2.18
N ARG A 261 -19.38 2.60 -2.85
CA ARG A 261 -20.80 2.34 -2.69
C ARG A 261 -21.17 1.70 -1.36
N HIS A 262 -20.29 0.90 -0.78
CA HIS A 262 -20.58 0.10 0.41
C HIS A 262 -19.89 0.62 1.70
N ALA A 263 -18.99 1.60 1.59
CA ALA A 263 -18.37 2.21 2.75
C ALA A 263 -19.43 2.85 3.67
N PRO A 264 -19.33 2.69 5.00
CA PRO A 264 -20.31 3.26 5.92
C PRO A 264 -20.32 4.79 5.81
N LEU A 265 -21.52 5.36 5.73
CA LEU A 265 -21.74 6.80 5.80
C LEU A 265 -21.73 7.26 7.26
N VAL A 266 -21.13 8.43 7.51
CA VAL A 266 -21.31 9.12 8.80
C VAL A 266 -22.54 10.03 8.75
N GLU A 267 -23.02 10.44 9.92
CA GLU A 267 -24.08 11.45 10.04
C GLU A 267 -23.53 12.83 9.66
N GLY A 268 -23.59 13.13 8.35
CA GLY A 268 -23.14 14.40 7.82
C GLY A 268 -23.28 14.49 6.31
N ALA A 269 -23.44 15.71 5.84
CA ALA A 269 -23.57 15.98 4.42
C ALA A 269 -22.88 17.30 4.03
N ILE A 270 -22.37 17.34 2.81
CA ILE A 270 -21.90 18.57 2.17
C ILE A 270 -23.04 19.06 1.27
N VAL A 271 -23.45 20.29 1.47
CA VAL A 271 -24.50 20.94 0.67
C VAL A 271 -23.84 21.74 -0.44
N ILE A 272 -24.33 21.55 -1.66
CA ILE A 272 -23.75 22.15 -2.88
C ILE A 272 -24.78 22.96 -3.67
N ASP A 273 -24.28 23.81 -4.55
CA ASP A 273 -25.11 24.55 -5.50
C ASP A 273 -25.47 23.72 -6.75
N ALA A 274 -26.34 24.26 -7.60
CA ALA A 274 -26.78 23.62 -8.82
C ALA A 274 -25.66 23.41 -9.84
N GLY A 275 -24.72 24.35 -9.93
CA GLY A 275 -23.58 24.27 -10.85
C GLY A 275 -22.63 23.13 -10.48
N ALA A 276 -22.31 22.96 -9.19
CA ALA A 276 -21.51 21.87 -8.70
C ALA A 276 -22.24 20.53 -8.90
N ALA A 277 -23.55 20.46 -8.64
CA ALA A 277 -24.34 19.26 -8.86
C ALA A 277 -24.33 18.82 -10.33
N GLN A 278 -24.45 19.76 -11.24
CA GLN A 278 -24.38 19.50 -12.69
C GLN A 278 -22.95 19.05 -13.11
N ALA A 279 -21.91 19.76 -12.66
CA ALA A 279 -20.52 19.42 -13.00
C ALA A 279 -20.13 18.00 -12.52
N MET A 280 -20.59 17.61 -11.34
CA MET A 280 -20.33 16.27 -10.81
C MET A 280 -21.05 15.18 -11.62
N ARG A 281 -22.31 15.39 -11.98
CA ARG A 281 -23.11 14.41 -12.72
C ARG A 281 -22.67 14.25 -14.18
N GLU A 282 -22.43 15.36 -14.87
CA GLU A 282 -22.20 15.36 -16.32
C GLU A 282 -20.72 15.25 -16.69
N LYS A 283 -19.84 15.85 -15.87
CA LYS A 283 -18.40 15.92 -16.18
C LYS A 283 -17.53 15.07 -15.26
N GLY A 284 -18.12 14.38 -14.28
CA GLY A 284 -17.36 13.62 -13.29
C GLY A 284 -16.36 14.48 -12.52
N ALA A 285 -16.70 15.73 -12.23
CA ALA A 285 -15.78 16.69 -11.62
C ALA A 285 -15.61 16.43 -10.13
N SER A 286 -14.43 16.80 -9.59
CA SER A 286 -14.19 16.90 -8.14
C SER A 286 -15.03 18.02 -7.54
N LEU A 287 -15.43 17.86 -6.29
CA LEU A 287 -16.12 18.92 -5.54
C LEU A 287 -15.09 19.92 -5.00
N LEU A 288 -15.15 21.14 -5.50
CA LEU A 288 -14.33 22.27 -5.05
C LEU A 288 -15.09 23.11 -4.02
N PRO A 289 -14.38 23.86 -3.15
CA PRO A 289 -15.02 24.73 -2.15
C PRO A 289 -16.00 25.73 -2.75
N GLY A 290 -15.71 26.26 -3.96
CA GLY A 290 -16.54 27.24 -4.66
C GLY A 290 -17.97 26.77 -4.97
N GLY A 291 -18.18 25.46 -5.13
CA GLY A 291 -19.51 24.89 -5.35
C GLY A 291 -20.24 24.45 -4.07
N ILE A 292 -19.65 24.70 -2.90
CA ILE A 292 -20.22 24.33 -1.59
C ILE A 292 -20.98 25.49 -1.01
N THR A 293 -22.20 25.26 -0.57
CA THR A 293 -23.03 26.24 0.12
C THR A 293 -23.06 26.03 1.63
N GLY A 294 -22.66 24.84 2.11
CA GLY A 294 -22.57 24.53 3.54
C GLY A 294 -22.21 23.07 3.84
N ALA A 295 -22.11 22.78 5.13
CA ALA A 295 -21.94 21.40 5.62
C ALA A 295 -22.82 21.18 6.86
N GLU A 296 -23.46 20.04 6.92
CA GLU A 296 -24.37 19.62 7.99
C GLU A 296 -23.79 18.43 8.75
N GLY A 297 -24.17 18.30 10.01
CA GLY A 297 -23.69 17.24 10.89
C GLY A 297 -22.23 17.38 11.28
N MET A 298 -21.65 16.30 11.78
CA MET A 298 -20.28 16.21 12.25
C MET A 298 -19.56 15.10 11.47
N PHE A 299 -18.56 15.45 10.71
CA PHE A 299 -17.67 14.50 10.05
C PHE A 299 -16.22 15.00 10.10
N ARG A 300 -15.31 14.07 10.00
CA ARG A 300 -13.85 14.31 10.02
C ARG A 300 -13.27 14.11 8.63
N ARG A 301 -12.05 14.58 8.44
CA ARG A 301 -11.26 14.23 7.25
C ARG A 301 -11.18 12.72 7.09
N GLY A 302 -11.55 12.24 5.90
CA GLY A 302 -11.54 10.83 5.55
C GLY A 302 -12.87 10.12 5.72
N ASP A 303 -13.85 10.77 6.32
CA ASP A 303 -15.17 10.17 6.46
C ASP A 303 -15.91 10.16 5.12
N MET A 304 -16.74 9.12 4.94
CA MET A 304 -17.65 9.00 3.81
C MET A 304 -18.89 9.83 4.09
N VAL A 305 -19.12 10.86 3.30
CA VAL A 305 -20.24 11.80 3.45
C VAL A 305 -21.16 11.80 2.24
N GLN A 306 -22.39 12.22 2.44
CA GLN A 306 -23.30 12.53 1.36
C GLN A 306 -23.00 13.92 0.79
N VAL A 307 -23.12 14.05 -0.52
CA VAL A 307 -23.10 15.34 -1.22
C VAL A 307 -24.50 15.60 -1.74
N CYS A 308 -25.16 16.63 -1.24
CA CYS A 308 -26.56 16.89 -1.49
C CYS A 308 -26.77 18.29 -2.05
N TRP A 309 -27.70 18.42 -2.96
CA TRP A 309 -28.17 19.68 -3.51
C TRP A 309 -29.62 19.93 -3.05
N ASN A 310 -29.86 21.14 -2.55
CA ASN A 310 -31.23 21.60 -2.23
C ASN A 310 -31.87 22.12 -3.49
N ALA A 311 -32.54 21.22 -4.23
CA ALA A 311 -33.29 21.57 -5.43
C ALA A 311 -34.63 22.22 -5.06
N PRO A 312 -35.26 22.97 -6.00
CA PRO A 312 -36.58 23.57 -5.78
C PRO A 312 -37.67 22.55 -5.38
N GLN A 313 -37.54 21.30 -5.83
CA GLN A 313 -38.47 20.20 -5.55
C GLN A 313 -38.11 19.40 -4.30
N GLY A 314 -37.06 19.79 -3.56
CA GLY A 314 -36.60 19.10 -2.38
C GLY A 314 -35.09 18.72 -2.44
N ARG A 315 -34.60 18.13 -1.37
CA ARG A 315 -33.20 17.71 -1.25
C ARG A 315 -32.91 16.50 -2.11
N VAL A 316 -31.86 16.57 -2.91
CA VAL A 316 -31.35 15.48 -3.76
C VAL A 316 -29.92 15.16 -3.40
N CYS A 317 -29.64 13.92 -2.99
CA CYS A 317 -28.28 13.45 -2.83
C CYS A 317 -27.71 13.10 -4.21
N VAL A 318 -26.70 13.85 -4.66
CA VAL A 318 -26.10 13.73 -6.00
C VAL A 318 -24.90 12.80 -6.04
N ALA A 319 -24.27 12.61 -4.88
CA ALA A 319 -23.12 11.73 -4.74
C ALA A 319 -22.89 11.33 -3.28
N ARG A 320 -21.98 10.37 -3.10
CA ARG A 320 -21.31 10.09 -1.84
C ARG A 320 -19.80 10.02 -2.08
N GLY A 321 -19.00 10.46 -1.12
CA GLY A 321 -17.56 10.50 -1.31
C GLY A 321 -16.79 10.76 -0.03
N VAL A 322 -15.47 10.61 -0.11
CA VAL A 322 -14.54 10.80 1.01
C VAL A 322 -14.22 12.28 1.15
N SER A 323 -14.56 12.88 2.29
CA SER A 323 -14.22 14.29 2.56
C SER A 323 -12.74 14.46 2.89
N GLN A 324 -12.07 15.41 2.22
CA GLN A 324 -10.67 15.77 2.49
C GLN A 324 -10.55 16.78 3.64
N TYR A 325 -11.66 17.34 4.13
CA TYR A 325 -11.71 18.32 5.20
C TYR A 325 -12.78 17.95 6.23
N ALA A 326 -12.61 18.35 7.48
CA ALA A 326 -13.64 18.18 8.50
C ALA A 326 -14.83 19.12 8.27
N ALA A 327 -15.99 18.82 8.85
CA ALA A 327 -17.21 19.61 8.67
C ALA A 327 -17.03 21.11 8.95
N ASP A 328 -16.30 21.45 10.03
CA ASP A 328 -16.04 22.84 10.39
C ASP A 328 -15.13 23.56 9.38
N ASP A 329 -14.13 22.85 8.87
CA ASP A 329 -13.28 23.37 7.80
C ASP A 329 -14.06 23.62 6.52
N VAL A 330 -14.91 22.64 6.14
CA VAL A 330 -15.78 22.77 4.96
C VAL A 330 -16.69 24.00 5.09
N ARG A 331 -17.28 24.25 6.27
CA ARG A 331 -18.09 25.47 6.51
C ARG A 331 -17.28 26.76 6.34
N ARG A 332 -16.01 26.78 6.76
CA ARG A 332 -15.12 27.95 6.66
C ARG A 332 -14.68 28.25 5.24
N ILE A 333 -14.48 27.21 4.41
CA ILE A 333 -14.04 27.35 3.01
C ILE A 333 -15.20 27.34 1.99
N ALA A 334 -16.43 27.10 2.41
CA ALA A 334 -17.60 27.09 1.54
C ALA A 334 -17.71 28.40 0.73
N GLY A 335 -17.93 28.27 -0.58
CA GLY A 335 -18.01 29.40 -1.52
C GLY A 335 -16.66 30.09 -1.82
N ARG A 336 -15.54 29.61 -1.25
CA ARG A 336 -14.21 30.19 -1.50
C ARG A 336 -13.54 29.55 -2.70
N HIS A 337 -12.51 30.22 -3.25
CA HIS A 337 -11.68 29.62 -4.28
C HIS A 337 -10.69 28.62 -3.64
N SER A 338 -10.36 27.52 -4.36
CA SER A 338 -9.45 26.49 -3.85
C SER A 338 -8.08 27.02 -3.43
N ARG A 339 -7.57 28.09 -4.07
CA ARG A 339 -6.30 28.76 -3.70
C ARG A 339 -6.35 29.44 -2.34
N ASP A 340 -7.55 29.77 -1.83
CA ASP A 340 -7.73 30.50 -0.59
C ASP A 340 -7.82 29.58 0.64
N ILE A 341 -7.82 28.26 0.44
CA ILE A 341 -7.97 27.25 1.52
C ILE A 341 -6.91 27.47 2.61
N GLU A 342 -5.65 27.57 2.21
CA GLU A 342 -4.53 27.69 3.15
C GLU A 342 -4.60 29.00 3.94
N ALA A 343 -4.98 30.09 3.30
CA ALA A 343 -5.16 31.39 3.97
C ALA A 343 -6.30 31.36 5.00
N VAL A 344 -7.36 30.56 4.74
CA VAL A 344 -8.53 30.46 5.63
C VAL A 344 -8.30 29.46 6.77
N LEU A 345 -7.66 28.32 6.50
CA LEU A 345 -7.52 27.23 7.46
C LEU A 345 -6.17 27.22 8.17
N GLY A 346 -5.11 27.79 7.57
CA GLY A 346 -3.72 27.65 8.01
C GLY A 346 -3.03 26.37 7.50
N TYR A 347 -3.73 25.56 6.69
CA TYR A 347 -3.21 24.34 6.06
C TYR A 347 -4.01 23.97 4.81
N ASN A 348 -3.45 23.07 3.98
CA ASN A 348 -4.08 22.64 2.73
C ASN A 348 -3.86 21.13 2.52
N TYR A 349 -4.94 20.38 2.29
CA TYR A 349 -4.92 18.95 1.94
C TYR A 349 -5.22 18.70 0.46
N GLY A 350 -5.15 19.73 -0.38
CA GLY A 350 -5.50 19.72 -1.78
C GLY A 350 -6.66 20.66 -2.11
N GLY A 351 -6.80 21.00 -3.39
CA GLY A 351 -7.78 22.00 -3.84
C GLY A 351 -9.23 21.52 -3.86
N SER A 352 -9.49 20.23 -3.67
CA SER A 352 -10.85 19.65 -3.68
C SER A 352 -11.27 19.21 -2.28
N VAL A 353 -12.55 19.41 -1.97
CA VAL A 353 -13.17 18.89 -0.73
C VAL A 353 -13.55 17.42 -0.88
N VAL A 354 -13.99 16.98 -2.06
CA VAL A 354 -14.14 15.58 -2.44
C VAL A 354 -13.53 15.39 -3.83
N HIS A 355 -12.50 14.53 -3.92
CA HIS A 355 -11.86 14.26 -5.20
C HIS A 355 -12.77 13.35 -6.06
N ARG A 356 -12.78 13.55 -7.39
CA ARG A 356 -13.59 12.74 -8.32
C ARG A 356 -13.33 11.24 -8.21
N ASP A 357 -12.07 10.86 -7.91
CA ASP A 357 -11.70 9.46 -7.75
C ASP A 357 -12.18 8.89 -6.40
N ASP A 358 -12.44 9.71 -5.40
CA ASP A 358 -12.97 9.33 -4.09
C ASP A 358 -14.49 9.57 -3.97
N LEU A 359 -15.20 9.54 -5.12
CA LEU A 359 -16.61 9.89 -5.24
C LEU A 359 -17.33 8.85 -6.10
N VAL A 360 -18.59 8.56 -5.73
CA VAL A 360 -19.49 7.73 -6.54
C VAL A 360 -20.87 8.41 -6.63
N LEU A 361 -21.43 8.40 -7.82
CA LEU A 361 -22.82 8.80 -8.05
C LEU A 361 -23.77 7.68 -7.59
N PRO A 362 -25.03 8.00 -7.25
CA PRO A 362 -26.04 7.02 -6.80
C PRO A 362 -26.26 5.89 -7.77
#